data_8a91fef89064a7695451f63ea2c2f8b9
#
_entry.id   8a91fef89064a7695451f63ea2c2f8b9
#
_cell.length_a   1.000
_cell.length_b   1.000
_cell.length_c   1.000
_cell.angle_alpha   90.00
_cell.angle_beta   90.00
_cell.angle_gamma   90.00
#
_symmetry.space_group_name_H-M   'P 1'
#
loop_
_entity.id
_entity.type
_entity.pdbx_description
1 polymer ?
#
loop_
_entity_poly.entity_id
_entity_poly.type
_entity_poly.pdbx_seq_one_letter_code
_entity_poly.pdbx_strand_id
1 'polypeptide(L)'
;MAPPREQRGVLAQWRFGLKPREEDHCTVDLPVFEDCAEVWRPHGRLRYGKLGGAGFIADDELMMADLKLSEYDFDDFSTTSEEAYRRLTDYARASGYPFVLRVWNYFSRINEGDGDDERYRQFCSGRQRALERDWFDEDPAATVIGRPGQSSRLQVIWLASKRPGRCLDNPRQVTPKRYPREYGINPPRFSRAMYWEGARGELLLISGTASLVGHESVHDGDLAAQVAEIRRNIDSLLIQAGDVRGRSIGYQTGAVFRVY
;
A
#
# COMPACT_ATOMS: atom_id res chain seq x y z
N MET A 1 23.86 8.58 -7.10
CA MET A 1 24.18 9.60 -6.08
C MET A 1 24.30 8.87 -4.74
N ALA A 2 25.37 9.05 -3.98
CA ALA A 2 25.47 8.43 -2.65
C ALA A 2 24.53 9.17 -1.69
N PRO A 3 23.86 8.48 -0.76
CA PRO A 3 22.98 9.15 0.20
C PRO A 3 23.79 10.09 1.09
N PRO A 4 23.16 11.15 1.62
CA PRO A 4 23.77 11.99 2.65
C PRO A 4 24.31 11.16 3.82
N ARG A 5 25.34 11.65 4.52
CA ARG A 5 26.01 10.90 5.58
C ARG A 5 25.10 10.42 6.72
N GLU A 6 23.99 11.11 6.98
CA GLU A 6 23.01 10.78 8.02
C GLU A 6 22.06 9.62 7.66
N GLN A 7 21.96 9.27 6.38
CA GLN A 7 21.13 8.17 5.89
C GLN A 7 21.82 6.80 5.92
N ARG A 8 23.06 6.72 6.38
CA ARG A 8 23.77 5.44 6.53
C ARG A 8 23.08 4.60 7.60
N GLY A 9 22.45 3.50 7.17
CA GLY A 9 21.73 2.58 8.06
C GLY A 9 20.20 2.75 8.10
N VAL A 10 19.62 3.44 7.14
CA VAL A 10 18.16 3.54 6.93
C VAL A 10 17.81 2.91 5.60
N LEU A 11 16.90 1.91 5.58
CA LEU A 11 16.37 1.31 4.35
C LEU A 11 15.46 2.32 3.64
N ALA A 12 14.51 2.91 4.35
CA ALA A 12 13.66 3.94 3.81
C ALA A 12 13.23 4.92 4.91
N GLN A 13 13.12 6.18 4.55
CA GLN A 13 12.51 7.22 5.37
C GLN A 13 11.38 7.87 4.59
N TRP A 14 10.18 7.74 5.11
CA TRP A 14 8.98 8.33 4.55
C TRP A 14 8.56 9.49 5.41
N ARG A 15 8.44 10.64 4.81
CA ARG A 15 7.88 11.80 5.47
C ARG A 15 6.44 11.99 5.04
N PHE A 16 5.60 12.19 6.03
CA PHE A 16 4.22 12.64 5.85
C PHE A 16 4.17 14.12 6.17
N GLY A 17 3.61 14.94 5.27
CA GLY A 17 3.55 16.38 5.39
C GLY A 17 3.82 17.11 4.08
N LEU A 18 3.74 18.44 4.10
CA LEU A 18 3.81 19.28 2.90
C LEU A 18 5.24 19.69 2.51
N LYS A 19 6.22 19.47 3.37
CA LYS A 19 7.61 19.94 3.13
C LYS A 19 8.58 18.76 3.09
N PRO A 20 9.07 18.38 1.89
CA PRO A 20 10.13 17.37 1.79
C PRO A 20 11.44 17.89 2.40
N ARG A 21 12.24 16.98 2.93
CA ARG A 21 13.62 17.23 3.38
C ARG A 21 14.61 16.43 2.53
N GLU A 22 15.86 16.83 2.53
CA GLU A 22 16.89 16.14 1.72
C GLU A 22 17.10 14.69 2.12
N GLU A 23 16.87 14.35 3.39
CA GLU A 23 16.97 12.99 3.91
C GLU A 23 15.77 12.08 3.55
N ASP A 24 14.67 12.64 3.05
CA ASP A 24 13.46 11.85 2.75
C ASP A 24 13.63 11.05 1.46
N HIS A 25 13.47 9.73 1.55
CA HIS A 25 13.44 8.85 0.39
C HIS A 25 12.11 8.94 -0.36
N CYS A 26 11.04 9.15 0.39
CA CYS A 26 9.72 9.35 -0.15
C CYS A 26 8.97 10.40 0.69
N THR A 27 8.33 11.34 0.00
CA THR A 27 7.41 12.30 0.63
C THR A 27 6.01 11.98 0.19
N VAL A 28 5.11 11.80 1.15
CA VAL A 28 3.67 11.68 0.95
C VAL A 28 3.04 13.00 1.33
N ASP A 29 2.50 13.70 0.33
CA ASP A 29 1.87 15.01 0.49
C ASP A 29 0.46 14.85 1.08
N LEU A 30 0.41 14.73 2.40
CA LEU A 30 -0.80 14.64 3.21
C LEU A 30 -0.70 15.61 4.38
N PRO A 31 -1.77 16.31 4.76
CA PRO A 31 -1.79 17.06 6.00
C PRO A 31 -1.63 16.09 7.19
N VAL A 32 -0.80 16.48 8.14
CA VAL A 32 -0.54 15.72 9.37
C VAL A 32 -0.68 16.63 10.58
N PHE A 33 -1.06 16.07 11.72
CA PHE A 33 -1.13 16.84 12.97
C PHE A 33 0.25 17.28 13.44
N GLU A 34 1.25 16.39 13.25
CA GLU A 34 2.65 16.65 13.57
C GLU A 34 3.53 16.11 12.45
N ASP A 35 4.62 16.82 12.16
CA ASP A 35 5.61 16.43 11.17
C ASP A 35 6.26 15.12 11.61
N CYS A 36 5.98 14.03 10.92
CA CYS A 36 6.45 12.70 11.28
C CYS A 36 7.15 11.99 10.12
N ALA A 37 8.07 11.12 10.47
CA ALA A 37 8.71 10.26 9.50
C ALA A 37 8.68 8.81 9.99
N GLU A 38 8.35 7.90 9.09
CA GLU A 38 8.48 6.47 9.29
C GLU A 38 9.84 6.01 8.76
N VAL A 39 10.60 5.33 9.62
CA VAL A 39 11.96 4.89 9.30
C VAL A 39 12.02 3.38 9.25
N TRP A 40 12.39 2.85 8.10
CA TRP A 40 12.66 1.44 7.90
C TRP A 40 14.15 1.16 8.02
N ARG A 41 14.53 0.24 8.91
CA ARG A 41 15.94 -0.13 9.12
C ARG A 41 16.33 -1.27 8.19
N PRO A 42 17.52 -1.18 7.56
CA PRO A 42 17.96 -2.21 6.62
C PRO A 42 18.43 -3.47 7.32
N HIS A 43 18.41 -4.55 6.55
CA HIS A 43 19.08 -5.80 6.84
C HIS A 43 20.13 -6.09 5.77
N GLY A 44 21.38 -5.76 6.02
CA GLY A 44 22.47 -5.96 5.10
C GLY A 44 22.85 -4.72 4.30
N ARG A 45 23.37 -4.92 3.09
CA ARG A 45 23.93 -3.86 2.25
C ARG A 45 22.83 -3.10 1.52
N LEU A 46 22.85 -1.78 1.64
CA LEU A 46 21.93 -0.90 0.93
C LEU A 46 22.31 -0.69 -0.54
N ARG A 47 21.31 -0.70 -1.40
CA ARG A 47 21.36 -0.37 -2.83
C ARG A 47 20.30 0.65 -3.14
N TYR A 48 20.64 1.61 -4.00
CA TYR A 48 19.77 2.70 -4.42
C TYR A 48 19.76 2.79 -5.94
N GLY A 49 18.70 3.27 -6.52
CA GLY A 49 18.68 3.49 -7.96
C GLY A 49 17.35 4.02 -8.45
N LYS A 50 17.26 4.10 -9.78
CA LYS A 50 16.03 4.39 -10.52
C LYS A 50 15.89 3.37 -11.62
N LEU A 51 14.70 2.87 -11.83
CA LEU A 51 14.35 1.96 -12.91
C LEU A 51 12.92 2.25 -13.37
N GLY A 52 12.67 2.37 -14.68
CA GLY A 52 11.32 2.59 -15.22
C GLY A 52 10.59 3.84 -14.68
N GLY A 53 11.32 4.84 -14.21
CA GLY A 53 10.75 6.07 -13.62
C GLY A 53 10.52 5.99 -12.11
N ALA A 54 10.62 4.81 -11.49
CA ALA A 54 10.54 4.64 -10.04
C ALA A 54 11.91 4.79 -9.39
N GLY A 55 11.97 5.49 -8.26
CA GLY A 55 13.10 5.47 -7.34
C GLY A 55 13.02 4.27 -6.41
N PHE A 56 14.14 3.66 -6.06
CA PHE A 56 14.15 2.56 -5.10
C PHE A 56 15.30 2.61 -4.12
N ILE A 57 15.08 1.95 -2.99
CA ILE A 57 16.09 1.58 -2.01
C ILE A 57 15.84 0.13 -1.60
N ALA A 58 16.90 -0.66 -1.51
CA ALA A 58 16.81 -2.08 -1.21
C ALA A 58 17.95 -2.53 -0.31
N ASP A 59 17.69 -3.53 0.51
CA ASP A 59 18.71 -4.28 1.24
C ASP A 59 18.80 -5.73 0.71
N ASP A 60 19.28 -6.65 1.53
CA ASP A 60 19.45 -8.04 1.08
C ASP A 60 18.12 -8.82 0.99
N GLU A 61 17.04 -8.35 1.61
CA GLU A 61 15.74 -9.04 1.67
C GLU A 61 14.56 -8.24 1.11
N LEU A 62 14.54 -6.92 1.37
CA LEU A 62 13.42 -6.03 1.07
C LEU A 62 13.82 -4.91 0.11
N MET A 63 12.86 -4.46 -0.66
CA MET A 63 12.98 -3.30 -1.52
C MET A 63 11.75 -2.40 -1.33
N MET A 64 12.00 -1.11 -1.15
CA MET A 64 10.99 -0.06 -1.17
C MET A 64 11.13 0.75 -2.43
N ALA A 65 10.04 1.02 -3.14
CA ALA A 65 10.06 1.86 -4.34
C ALA A 65 8.90 2.86 -4.36
N ASP A 66 9.12 3.99 -5.04
CA ASP A 66 8.19 5.11 -5.19
C ASP A 66 8.11 5.52 -6.66
N LEU A 67 6.92 5.45 -7.23
CA LEU A 67 6.58 5.87 -8.57
C LEU A 67 5.58 7.01 -8.51
N LYS A 68 5.84 8.08 -9.27
CA LYS A 68 4.93 9.22 -9.43
C LYS A 68 4.64 9.41 -10.91
N LEU A 69 3.39 9.28 -11.30
CA LEU A 69 2.92 9.55 -12.66
C LEU A 69 2.06 10.82 -12.69
N SER A 70 2.24 11.62 -13.73
CA SER A 70 1.36 12.73 -14.04
C SER A 70 0.14 12.22 -14.79
N GLU A 71 -1.05 12.61 -14.39
CA GLU A 71 -2.29 12.28 -15.10
C GLU A 71 -2.36 12.94 -16.49
N TYR A 72 -1.64 14.04 -16.69
CA TYR A 72 -1.58 14.75 -17.99
C TYR A 72 -0.79 14.00 -19.07
N ASP A 73 -0.04 12.96 -18.69
CA ASP A 73 0.72 12.16 -19.63
C ASP A 73 -0.13 11.03 -20.26
N PHE A 74 -1.42 10.92 -19.87
CA PHE A 74 -2.33 9.84 -20.29
C PHE A 74 -3.72 10.38 -20.60
N ASP A 75 -4.51 9.60 -21.35
CA ASP A 75 -5.84 10.00 -21.81
C ASP A 75 -6.86 10.16 -20.67
N ASP A 76 -6.76 9.28 -19.67
CA ASP A 76 -7.64 9.26 -18.50
C ASP A 76 -6.94 8.69 -17.25
N PHE A 77 -7.63 8.78 -16.11
CA PHE A 77 -7.09 8.28 -14.83
C PHE A 77 -7.02 6.75 -14.78
N SER A 78 -7.88 6.06 -15.52
CA SER A 78 -7.84 4.60 -15.61
C SER A 78 -6.57 4.13 -16.36
N THR A 79 -6.20 4.80 -17.45
CA THR A 79 -4.97 4.55 -18.20
C THR A 79 -3.72 4.90 -17.38
N THR A 80 -3.76 6.01 -16.64
CA THR A 80 -2.69 6.36 -15.69
C THR A 80 -2.48 5.25 -14.65
N SER A 81 -3.57 4.70 -14.14
CA SER A 81 -3.55 3.64 -13.12
C SER A 81 -3.05 2.31 -13.69
N GLU A 82 -3.45 1.97 -14.91
CA GLU A 82 -2.95 0.80 -15.64
C GLU A 82 -1.44 0.88 -15.82
N GLU A 83 -0.94 2.00 -16.31
CA GLU A 83 0.49 2.21 -16.53
C GLU A 83 1.30 2.15 -15.23
N ALA A 84 0.77 2.73 -14.14
CA ALA A 84 1.43 2.67 -12.84
C ALA A 84 1.63 1.22 -12.36
N TYR A 85 0.59 0.38 -12.49
CA TYR A 85 0.66 -1.01 -12.08
C TYR A 85 1.45 -1.90 -13.05
N ARG A 86 1.41 -1.61 -14.34
CA ARG A 86 2.29 -2.26 -15.32
C ARG A 86 3.76 -2.00 -14.99
N ARG A 87 4.14 -0.73 -14.73
CA ARG A 87 5.52 -0.39 -14.32
C ARG A 87 5.90 -1.03 -12.99
N LEU A 88 4.99 -1.07 -12.01
CA LEU A 88 5.24 -1.75 -10.74
C LEU A 88 5.55 -3.23 -10.96
N THR A 89 4.75 -3.91 -11.79
CA THR A 89 4.91 -5.35 -12.09
C THR A 89 6.21 -5.63 -12.81
N ASP A 90 6.49 -4.89 -13.90
CA ASP A 90 7.73 -5.01 -14.67
C ASP A 90 8.95 -4.74 -13.77
N TYR A 91 8.83 -3.74 -12.90
CA TYR A 91 9.88 -3.37 -11.97
C TYR A 91 10.16 -4.48 -10.95
N ALA A 92 9.12 -4.99 -10.29
CA ALA A 92 9.29 -6.05 -9.29
C ALA A 92 9.99 -7.27 -9.89
N ARG A 93 9.62 -7.67 -11.11
CA ARG A 93 10.26 -8.78 -11.83
C ARG A 93 11.73 -8.51 -12.16
N ALA A 94 12.03 -7.32 -12.67
CA ALA A 94 13.39 -6.96 -13.11
C ALA A 94 14.34 -6.68 -11.94
N SER A 95 13.83 -6.32 -10.77
CA SER A 95 14.63 -5.87 -9.63
C SER A 95 15.31 -6.99 -8.83
N GLY A 96 14.86 -8.23 -8.98
CA GLY A 96 15.23 -9.36 -8.13
C GLY A 96 14.46 -9.41 -6.80
N TYR A 97 13.37 -8.64 -6.66
CA TYR A 97 12.41 -8.65 -5.56
C TYR A 97 11.00 -8.91 -6.12
N PRO A 98 10.73 -10.12 -6.60
CA PRO A 98 9.53 -10.39 -7.38
C PRO A 98 8.24 -10.43 -6.57
N PHE A 99 8.32 -10.49 -5.24
CA PHE A 99 7.14 -10.63 -4.39
C PHE A 99 6.73 -9.29 -3.79
N VAL A 100 5.67 -8.70 -4.33
CA VAL A 100 5.10 -7.45 -3.78
C VAL A 100 4.28 -7.78 -2.53
N LEU A 101 4.69 -7.23 -1.40
CA LEU A 101 4.06 -7.49 -0.11
C LEU A 101 2.99 -6.45 0.23
N ARG A 102 3.26 -5.18 -0.09
CA ARG A 102 2.42 -4.05 0.31
C ARG A 102 2.45 -2.93 -0.72
N VAL A 103 1.29 -2.33 -1.01
CA VAL A 103 1.17 -1.17 -1.90
C VAL A 103 0.38 -0.06 -1.21
N TRP A 104 0.87 1.18 -1.35
CA TRP A 104 0.17 2.39 -0.92
C TRP A 104 -0.04 3.29 -2.14
N ASN A 105 -1.27 3.74 -2.32
CA ASN A 105 -1.68 4.56 -3.46
C ASN A 105 -2.24 5.88 -2.95
N TYR A 106 -1.77 6.98 -3.53
CA TYR A 106 -2.18 8.33 -3.16
C TYR A 106 -2.52 9.12 -4.42
N PHE A 107 -3.74 9.66 -4.49
CA PHE A 107 -4.18 10.56 -5.55
C PHE A 107 -5.28 11.49 -5.05
N SER A 108 -5.47 12.62 -5.71
CA SER A 108 -6.47 13.61 -5.30
C SER A 108 -7.85 13.28 -5.86
N ARG A 109 -8.88 13.89 -5.26
CA ARG A 109 -10.27 13.82 -5.75
C ARG A 109 -10.81 12.39 -5.84
N ILE A 110 -10.49 11.53 -4.89
CA ILE A 110 -10.77 10.09 -4.94
C ILE A 110 -12.23 9.75 -5.21
N ASN A 111 -13.17 10.54 -4.69
CA ASN A 111 -14.61 10.36 -4.83
C ASN A 111 -15.24 11.26 -5.92
N GLU A 112 -14.43 11.93 -6.77
CA GLU A 112 -14.95 12.74 -7.86
C GLU A 112 -15.45 11.87 -9.00
N GLY A 113 -16.60 12.24 -9.60
CA GLY A 113 -17.28 11.50 -10.64
C GLY A 113 -18.45 10.67 -10.11
N ASP A 114 -19.33 10.24 -11.01
CA ASP A 114 -20.53 9.48 -10.71
C ASP A 114 -20.46 8.07 -11.31
N GLY A 115 -21.03 7.09 -10.60
CA GLY A 115 -21.09 5.71 -11.09
C GLY A 115 -19.69 5.16 -11.39
N ASP A 116 -19.48 4.58 -12.55
CA ASP A 116 -18.19 4.00 -12.94
C ASP A 116 -17.14 5.05 -13.31
N ASP A 117 -17.53 6.32 -13.48
CA ASP A 117 -16.64 7.45 -13.70
C ASP A 117 -16.04 7.99 -12.39
N GLU A 118 -16.47 7.51 -11.24
CA GLU A 118 -15.81 7.80 -9.97
C GLU A 118 -14.32 7.45 -10.03
N ARG A 119 -13.46 8.36 -9.64
CA ARG A 119 -11.99 8.19 -9.77
C ARG A 119 -11.45 6.96 -9.07
N TYR A 120 -12.02 6.57 -7.93
CA TYR A 120 -11.63 5.32 -7.28
C TYR A 120 -11.97 4.09 -8.14
N ARG A 121 -13.13 4.10 -8.82
CA ARG A 121 -13.54 3.01 -9.73
C ARG A 121 -12.71 2.97 -11.00
N GLN A 122 -12.35 4.14 -11.53
CA GLN A 122 -11.39 4.24 -12.64
C GLN A 122 -10.01 3.68 -12.24
N PHE A 123 -9.53 4.01 -11.03
CA PHE A 123 -8.31 3.43 -10.47
C PHE A 123 -8.40 1.90 -10.41
N CYS A 124 -9.50 1.35 -9.89
CA CYS A 124 -9.71 -0.10 -9.83
C CYS A 124 -9.72 -0.74 -11.22
N SER A 125 -10.35 -0.10 -12.21
CA SER A 125 -10.43 -0.57 -13.59
C SER A 125 -9.07 -0.58 -14.28
N GLY A 126 -8.29 0.49 -14.16
CA GLY A 126 -6.92 0.53 -14.71
C GLY A 126 -6.01 -0.50 -14.07
N ARG A 127 -6.06 -0.60 -12.74
CA ARG A 127 -5.31 -1.62 -12.02
C ARG A 127 -5.68 -3.04 -12.44
N GLN A 128 -6.98 -3.33 -12.61
CA GLN A 128 -7.45 -4.64 -13.06
C GLN A 128 -6.86 -5.02 -14.43
N ARG A 129 -6.88 -4.11 -15.42
CA ARG A 129 -6.30 -4.36 -16.76
C ARG A 129 -4.80 -4.68 -16.71
N ALA A 130 -4.05 -3.97 -15.87
CA ALA A 130 -2.63 -4.25 -15.68
C ALA A 130 -2.40 -5.64 -15.08
N LEU A 131 -3.24 -6.04 -14.11
CA LEU A 131 -3.10 -7.28 -13.37
C LEU A 131 -3.56 -8.53 -14.14
N GLU A 132 -4.53 -8.39 -15.07
CA GLU A 132 -5.00 -9.50 -15.91
C GLU A 132 -3.91 -10.03 -16.85
N ARG A 133 -2.95 -9.18 -17.22
CA ARG A 133 -1.89 -9.55 -18.16
C ARG A 133 -0.76 -10.34 -17.51
N ASP A 134 -0.42 -10.02 -16.25
CA ASP A 134 0.89 -10.41 -15.75
C ASP A 134 1.03 -10.39 -14.21
N TRP A 135 -0.04 -10.58 -13.43
CA TRP A 135 0.05 -10.45 -11.99
C TRP A 135 0.64 -11.68 -11.29
N PHE A 136 1.07 -11.47 -10.04
CA PHE A 136 1.51 -12.50 -9.12
C PHE A 136 0.32 -13.36 -8.66
N ASP A 137 0.59 -14.56 -8.18
CA ASP A 137 -0.44 -15.52 -7.73
C ASP A 137 -1.33 -14.98 -6.61
N GLU A 138 -0.78 -14.12 -5.76
CA GLU A 138 -1.48 -13.53 -4.62
C GLU A 138 -1.49 -12.00 -4.67
N ASP A 139 -2.62 -11.38 -4.33
CA ASP A 139 -2.74 -9.93 -4.25
C ASP A 139 -2.02 -9.39 -3.00
N PRO A 140 -1.19 -8.34 -3.10
CA PRO A 140 -0.54 -7.74 -1.93
C PRO A 140 -1.55 -7.05 -1.02
N ALA A 141 -1.15 -6.84 0.22
CA ALA A 141 -1.89 -5.91 1.07
C ALA A 141 -1.82 -4.50 0.46
N ALA A 142 -2.92 -3.72 0.50
CA ALA A 142 -2.95 -2.40 -0.12
C ALA A 142 -3.77 -1.37 0.65
N THR A 143 -3.44 -0.10 0.41
CA THR A 143 -4.21 1.06 0.87
C THR A 143 -4.34 2.05 -0.28
N VAL A 144 -5.50 2.68 -0.41
CA VAL A 144 -5.75 3.78 -1.33
C VAL A 144 -6.27 4.95 -0.52
N ILE A 145 -5.63 6.11 -0.63
CA ILE A 145 -5.95 7.31 0.14
C ILE A 145 -6.11 8.51 -0.79
N GLY A 146 -7.21 9.22 -0.61
CA GLY A 146 -7.43 10.51 -1.24
C GLY A 146 -6.52 11.58 -0.65
N ARG A 147 -5.81 12.33 -1.52
CA ARG A 147 -5.06 13.52 -1.10
C ARG A 147 -5.94 14.75 -1.20
N PRO A 148 -5.80 15.72 -0.29
CA PRO A 148 -6.44 17.00 -0.44
C PRO A 148 -5.89 17.77 -1.64
N GLY A 149 -6.67 18.74 -2.14
CA GLY A 149 -6.25 19.60 -3.24
C GLY A 149 -6.44 18.99 -4.63
N GLN A 150 -5.87 19.64 -5.62
CA GLN A 150 -6.06 19.38 -7.06
C GLN A 150 -4.81 18.78 -7.72
N SER A 151 -4.04 17.98 -6.96
CA SER A 151 -2.85 17.35 -7.55
C SER A 151 -3.26 16.35 -8.65
N SER A 152 -2.68 16.50 -9.83
CA SER A 152 -2.85 15.59 -10.96
C SER A 152 -1.77 14.51 -10.99
N ARG A 153 -1.44 13.96 -9.81
CA ARG A 153 -0.43 12.90 -9.67
C ARG A 153 -0.99 11.68 -8.97
N LEU A 154 -0.79 10.52 -9.59
CA LEU A 154 -0.88 9.24 -8.92
C LEU A 154 0.50 8.87 -8.36
N GLN A 155 0.58 8.68 -7.06
CA GLN A 155 1.77 8.14 -6.39
C GLN A 155 1.49 6.73 -5.93
N VAL A 156 2.37 5.81 -6.33
CA VAL A 156 2.34 4.39 -5.93
C VAL A 156 3.65 4.05 -5.25
N ILE A 157 3.57 3.64 -3.99
CA ILE A 157 4.70 3.19 -3.20
C ILE A 157 4.49 1.71 -2.90
N TRP A 158 5.54 0.90 -3.01
CA TRP A 158 5.43 -0.52 -2.69
C TRP A 158 6.62 -1.05 -1.94
N LEU A 159 6.34 -2.06 -1.13
CA LEU A 159 7.33 -2.91 -0.48
C LEU A 159 7.33 -4.25 -1.19
N ALA A 160 8.49 -4.70 -1.62
CA ALA A 160 8.69 -5.98 -2.26
C ALA A 160 9.81 -6.78 -1.60
N SER A 161 9.84 -8.07 -1.82
CA SER A 161 10.74 -9.00 -1.17
C SER A 161 11.30 -10.04 -2.15
N LYS A 162 12.40 -10.67 -1.77
CA LYS A 162 12.95 -11.86 -2.46
C LYS A 162 12.22 -13.15 -2.10
N ARG A 163 11.41 -13.14 -1.05
CA ARG A 163 10.64 -14.29 -0.58
C ARG A 163 9.15 -13.98 -0.62
N PRO A 164 8.29 -14.95 -0.92
CA PRO A 164 6.85 -14.72 -0.90
C PRO A 164 6.36 -14.38 0.51
N GLY A 165 5.33 -13.54 0.59
CA GLY A 165 4.50 -13.43 1.75
C GLY A 165 3.33 -14.41 1.67
N ARG A 166 2.50 -14.43 2.70
CA ARG A 166 1.26 -15.20 2.79
C ARG A 166 0.08 -14.26 2.97
N CYS A 167 -0.85 -14.28 2.02
CA CYS A 167 -2.07 -13.49 2.09
C CYS A 167 -2.97 -13.98 3.22
N LEU A 168 -3.58 -13.04 3.90
CA LEU A 168 -4.58 -13.31 4.93
C LEU A 168 -5.89 -12.62 4.56
N ASP A 169 -6.97 -13.39 4.64
CA ASP A 169 -8.34 -12.88 4.59
C ASP A 169 -8.87 -12.57 6.00
N ASN A 170 -9.85 -11.70 6.07
CA ASN A 170 -10.54 -11.40 7.31
C ASN A 170 -11.89 -12.13 7.34
N PRO A 171 -12.13 -13.08 8.27
CA PRO A 171 -13.40 -13.81 8.33
C PRO A 171 -14.62 -12.92 8.61
N ARG A 172 -14.42 -11.68 9.07
CA ARG A 172 -15.48 -10.69 9.28
C ARG A 172 -15.86 -9.91 8.02
N GLN A 173 -15.08 -10.05 6.94
CA GLN A 173 -15.20 -9.23 5.73
C GLN A 173 -15.23 -10.11 4.47
N VAL A 174 -15.97 -9.67 3.47
CA VAL A 174 -15.92 -10.29 2.14
C VAL A 174 -14.53 -10.02 1.51
N THR A 175 -13.97 -11.02 0.86
CA THR A 175 -12.73 -10.86 0.08
C THR A 175 -12.93 -9.76 -0.98
N PRO A 176 -12.05 -8.74 -1.08
CA PRO A 176 -12.29 -7.56 -1.92
C PRO A 176 -12.64 -7.87 -3.37
N LYS A 177 -11.97 -8.83 -3.99
CA LYS A 177 -12.23 -9.28 -5.37
C LYS A 177 -13.63 -9.90 -5.60
N ARG A 178 -14.41 -10.11 -4.54
CA ARG A 178 -15.80 -10.61 -4.58
C ARG A 178 -16.81 -9.53 -4.22
N TYR A 179 -16.42 -8.27 -4.18
CA TYR A 179 -17.34 -7.17 -3.91
C TYR A 179 -18.40 -7.09 -5.02
N PRO A 180 -19.68 -6.82 -4.67
CA PRO A 180 -20.75 -6.72 -5.63
C PRO A 180 -20.56 -5.55 -6.61
N ARG A 181 -21.27 -5.64 -7.75
CA ARG A 181 -21.20 -4.69 -8.88
C ARG A 181 -21.47 -3.23 -8.49
N GLU A 182 -22.20 -3.00 -7.41
CA GLU A 182 -22.48 -1.65 -6.88
C GLU A 182 -21.21 -0.88 -6.49
N TYR A 183 -20.13 -1.59 -6.17
CA TYR A 183 -18.82 -0.99 -5.86
C TYR A 183 -17.96 -0.71 -7.10
N GLY A 184 -18.44 -1.02 -8.31
CA GLY A 184 -17.77 -0.76 -9.58
C GLY A 184 -17.77 -1.99 -10.51
N ILE A 185 -17.45 -1.77 -11.79
CA ILE A 185 -17.30 -2.84 -12.79
C ILE A 185 -16.19 -3.82 -12.36
N ASN A 186 -15.10 -3.27 -11.88
CA ASN A 186 -13.93 -4.02 -11.45
C ASN A 186 -13.78 -3.88 -9.93
N PRO A 187 -13.98 -4.97 -9.17
CA PRO A 187 -13.82 -4.92 -7.72
C PRO A 187 -12.36 -4.63 -7.35
N PRO A 188 -12.13 -4.06 -6.17
CA PRO A 188 -10.77 -3.81 -5.70
C PRO A 188 -10.00 -5.13 -5.52
N ARG A 189 -8.71 -5.12 -5.85
CA ARG A 189 -7.83 -6.28 -5.73
C ARG A 189 -6.75 -6.04 -4.68
N PHE A 190 -6.88 -6.67 -3.54
CA PHE A 190 -5.89 -6.68 -2.47
C PHE A 190 -6.21 -7.79 -1.46
N SER A 191 -5.22 -8.24 -0.71
CA SER A 191 -5.44 -9.07 0.49
C SER A 191 -5.72 -8.20 1.71
N ARG A 192 -6.43 -8.72 2.70
CA ARG A 192 -6.72 -7.99 3.94
C ARG A 192 -5.46 -7.75 4.77
N ALA A 193 -4.53 -8.70 4.73
CA ALA A 193 -3.19 -8.53 5.25
C ALA A 193 -2.21 -9.44 4.50
N MET A 194 -0.92 -9.14 4.64
CA MET A 194 0.19 -9.95 4.17
C MET A 194 1.11 -10.28 5.34
N TYR A 195 1.27 -11.55 5.65
CA TYR A 195 2.28 -12.04 6.59
C TYR A 195 3.55 -12.40 5.83
N TRP A 196 4.67 -11.90 6.30
CA TRP A 196 5.98 -12.16 5.70
C TRP A 196 7.01 -12.47 6.78
N GLU A 197 7.89 -13.42 6.49
CA GLU A 197 8.98 -13.84 7.36
C GLU A 197 10.32 -13.72 6.65
N GLY A 198 11.24 -12.98 7.25
CA GLY A 198 12.61 -12.78 6.81
C GLY A 198 13.63 -13.28 7.81
N ALA A 199 14.92 -13.13 7.47
CA ALA A 199 16.01 -13.61 8.30
C ALA A 199 16.08 -12.95 9.69
N ARG A 200 15.55 -11.73 9.84
CA ARG A 200 15.57 -10.97 11.10
C ARG A 200 14.22 -10.74 11.75
N GLY A 201 13.20 -11.35 11.29
CA GLY A 201 11.90 -11.20 11.90
C GLY A 201 10.75 -11.31 10.91
N GLU A 202 9.62 -10.91 11.38
CA GLU A 202 8.34 -11.06 10.74
C GLU A 202 7.67 -9.71 10.55
N LEU A 203 6.87 -9.59 9.49
CA LEU A 203 6.02 -8.43 9.23
C LEU A 203 4.60 -8.90 9.02
N LEU A 204 3.66 -8.29 9.70
CA LEU A 204 2.25 -8.34 9.38
C LEU A 204 1.84 -6.98 8.80
N LEU A 205 1.60 -6.95 7.51
CA LEU A 205 1.27 -5.75 6.74
C LEU A 205 -0.23 -5.71 6.50
N ILE A 206 -0.96 -4.99 7.34
CA ILE A 206 -2.42 -4.90 7.28
C ILE A 206 -2.83 -3.83 6.26
N SER A 207 -3.77 -4.15 5.39
CA SER A 207 -4.37 -3.24 4.41
C SER A 207 -5.14 -2.10 5.08
N GLY A 208 -5.46 -1.06 4.33
CA GLY A 208 -6.39 -0.04 4.79
C GLY A 208 -7.66 -0.69 5.33
N THR A 209 -7.94 -0.46 6.61
CA THR A 209 -9.04 -1.09 7.33
C THR A 209 -10.02 -0.02 7.77
N ALA A 210 -11.26 -0.13 7.32
CA ALA A 210 -12.35 0.76 7.66
C ALA A 210 -13.39 0.05 8.53
N SER A 211 -14.42 0.79 8.96
CA SER A 211 -15.59 0.28 9.67
C SER A 211 -16.48 -0.52 8.73
N LEU A 212 -16.10 -1.77 8.43
CA LEU A 212 -16.77 -2.66 7.49
C LEU A 212 -17.14 -3.99 8.14
N VAL A 213 -18.36 -4.46 7.88
CA VAL A 213 -18.81 -5.82 8.16
C VAL A 213 -19.26 -6.45 6.84
N GLY A 214 -18.72 -7.61 6.49
CA GLY A 214 -18.91 -8.13 5.14
C GLY A 214 -18.25 -7.21 4.11
N HIS A 215 -19.06 -6.56 3.28
CA HIS A 215 -18.65 -5.51 2.34
C HIS A 215 -19.27 -4.14 2.65
N GLU A 216 -20.16 -4.06 3.64
CA GLU A 216 -20.93 -2.88 3.97
C GLU A 216 -20.20 -1.99 4.99
N SER A 217 -20.24 -0.68 4.77
CA SER A 217 -19.82 0.33 5.75
C SER A 217 -20.86 0.39 6.86
N VAL A 218 -20.40 0.39 8.11
CA VAL A 218 -21.26 0.44 9.30
C VAL A 218 -20.87 1.61 10.20
N HIS A 219 -21.81 2.02 11.07
CA HIS A 219 -21.63 3.09 12.04
C HIS A 219 -21.42 4.48 11.41
N ASP A 220 -22.16 4.77 10.32
CA ASP A 220 -22.10 6.08 9.67
C ASP A 220 -22.41 7.23 10.66
N GLY A 221 -21.55 8.25 10.64
CA GLY A 221 -21.63 9.40 11.55
C GLY A 221 -21.19 9.15 13.01
N ASP A 222 -20.91 7.89 13.43
CA ASP A 222 -20.41 7.57 14.78
C ASP A 222 -18.93 7.16 14.76
N LEU A 223 -18.06 8.15 14.93
CA LEU A 223 -16.61 7.94 14.90
C LEU A 223 -16.13 6.92 15.97
N ALA A 224 -16.71 6.93 17.17
CA ALA A 224 -16.30 6.03 18.25
C ALA A 224 -16.65 4.57 17.90
N ALA A 225 -17.85 4.33 17.38
CA ALA A 225 -18.27 3.02 16.91
C ALA A 225 -17.47 2.57 15.68
N GLN A 226 -17.14 3.47 14.74
CA GLN A 226 -16.27 3.19 13.60
C GLN A 226 -14.87 2.73 14.06
N VAL A 227 -14.24 3.45 14.99
CA VAL A 227 -12.93 3.06 15.53
C VAL A 227 -12.99 1.70 16.24
N ALA A 228 -14.06 1.45 16.99
CA ALA A 228 -14.25 0.16 17.64
C ALA A 228 -14.40 -0.99 16.62
N GLU A 229 -15.09 -0.76 15.50
CA GLU A 229 -15.25 -1.76 14.44
C GLU A 229 -13.93 -2.00 13.67
N ILE A 230 -13.20 -0.93 13.35
CA ILE A 230 -11.85 -1.03 12.77
C ILE A 230 -10.96 -1.91 13.66
N ARG A 231 -10.99 -1.69 14.98
CA ARG A 231 -10.22 -2.47 15.93
C ARG A 231 -10.61 -3.95 15.89
N ARG A 232 -11.91 -4.28 15.90
CA ARG A 232 -12.38 -5.67 15.78
C ARG A 232 -11.89 -6.34 14.50
N ASN A 233 -11.88 -5.60 13.39
CA ASN A 233 -11.36 -6.10 12.12
C ASN A 233 -9.85 -6.35 12.17
N ILE A 234 -9.08 -5.47 12.81
CA ILE A 234 -7.64 -5.67 13.01
C ILE A 234 -7.38 -6.84 13.96
N ASP A 235 -8.11 -6.94 15.09
CA ASP A 235 -7.98 -8.06 16.06
C ASP A 235 -8.22 -9.41 15.36
N SER A 236 -9.21 -9.49 14.46
CA SER A 236 -9.48 -10.68 13.66
C SER A 236 -8.29 -11.07 12.76
N LEU A 237 -7.62 -10.09 12.14
CA LEU A 237 -6.42 -10.33 11.34
C LEU A 237 -5.21 -10.74 12.19
N LEU A 238 -5.07 -10.22 13.40
CA LEU A 238 -4.03 -10.65 14.34
C LEU A 238 -4.22 -12.13 14.75
N ILE A 239 -5.46 -12.57 14.94
CA ILE A 239 -5.78 -13.98 15.21
C ILE A 239 -5.37 -14.83 13.99
N GLN A 240 -5.80 -14.48 12.78
CA GLN A 240 -5.44 -15.22 11.56
C GLN A 240 -3.91 -15.29 11.36
N ALA A 241 -3.21 -14.21 11.62
CA ALA A 241 -1.75 -14.19 11.54
C ALA A 241 -1.11 -15.05 12.64
N GLY A 242 -1.69 -15.07 13.82
CA GLY A 242 -1.27 -15.94 14.92
C GLY A 242 -1.40 -17.43 14.59
N ASP A 243 -2.49 -17.84 13.94
CA ASP A 243 -2.72 -19.20 13.47
C ASP A 243 -1.65 -19.62 12.42
N VAL A 244 -1.34 -18.73 11.49
CA VAL A 244 -0.28 -18.95 10.48
C VAL A 244 1.10 -19.10 11.11
N ARG A 245 1.38 -18.29 12.11
CA ARG A 245 2.66 -18.26 12.82
C ARG A 245 2.83 -19.38 13.85
N GLY A 246 1.72 -20.00 14.28
CA GLY A 246 1.70 -20.97 15.39
C GLY A 246 1.88 -20.35 16.79
N ARG A 247 1.73 -19.03 16.91
CA ARG A 247 1.76 -18.30 18.20
C ARG A 247 1.00 -16.98 18.11
N SER A 248 0.44 -16.53 19.22
CA SER A 248 -0.32 -15.28 19.28
C SER A 248 0.50 -14.06 18.83
N ILE A 249 -0.16 -13.18 18.10
CA ILE A 249 0.34 -11.86 17.72
C ILE A 249 -0.55 -10.80 18.38
N GLY A 250 0.05 -9.76 18.91
CA GLY A 250 -0.67 -8.64 19.52
C GLY A 250 0.02 -7.30 19.25
N TYR A 251 -0.65 -6.22 19.62
CA TYR A 251 -0.15 -4.85 19.42
C TYR A 251 1.17 -4.55 20.13
N GLN A 252 1.51 -5.32 21.14
CA GLN A 252 2.72 -5.10 21.97
C GLN A 252 4.03 -5.49 21.27
N THR A 253 3.96 -6.06 20.08
CA THR A 253 5.13 -6.52 19.31
C THR A 253 5.72 -5.46 18.39
N GLY A 254 5.39 -4.17 18.58
CA GLY A 254 5.93 -3.08 17.78
C GLY A 254 5.00 -2.66 16.62
N ALA A 255 3.72 -2.42 16.91
CA ALA A 255 2.76 -1.96 15.90
C ALA A 255 2.97 -0.49 15.51
N VAL A 256 2.91 -0.21 14.20
CA VAL A 256 2.87 1.13 13.64
C VAL A 256 1.51 1.34 12.98
N PHE A 257 0.81 2.41 13.38
CA PHE A 257 -0.50 2.79 12.85
C PHE A 257 -0.38 4.07 12.03
N ARG A 258 -1.02 4.08 10.87
CA ARG A 258 -1.31 5.28 10.09
C ARG A 258 -2.82 5.50 10.12
N VAL A 259 -3.24 6.61 10.67
CA VAL A 259 -4.67 7.00 10.73
C VAL A 259 -4.88 8.10 9.70
N TYR A 260 -5.87 7.94 8.83
CA TYR A 260 -6.18 8.85 7.73
C TYR A 260 -7.58 9.45 7.88
#